data_4f2d13484afbd9464f49047123c92ce9
#
_entry.id   4f2d13484afbd9464f49047123c92ce9
#
_cell.length_a   1.000
_cell.length_b   1.000
_cell.length_c   1.000
_cell.angle_alpha   90.00
_cell.angle_beta   90.00
_cell.angle_gamma   90.00
#
_symmetry.space_group_name_H-M   'P 1'
#
loop_
_entity.id
_entity.type
_entity.pdbx_description
1 polymer ?
#
loop_
_entity_poly.entity_id
_entity_poly.type
_entity_poly.pdbx_seq_one_letter_code
_entity_poly.pdbx_strand_id
1 'polypeptide(L)'
;MSARFPVVTGLGIIAATGINVDEIWNAIRTGTSGLKPLTLFQSPRYGQIPTGEISHDLVTLGAPTRGSRSDQLGWLAARDAIASAGIDLS
;
A
#
# COMPACT_ATOMS: atom_id res chain seq x y z
N MET A 1 -3.73 -8.78 -39.31
CA MET A 1 -2.89 -8.04 -38.36
C MET A 1 -3.55 -8.07 -36.98
N SER A 2 -2.82 -8.51 -36.00
CA SER A 2 -3.35 -8.52 -34.64
C SER A 2 -3.19 -7.14 -33.99
N ALA A 3 -4.26 -6.63 -33.43
CA ALA A 3 -4.19 -5.42 -32.60
C ALA A 3 -3.54 -5.77 -31.27
N ARG A 4 -2.68 -4.87 -30.76
CA ARG A 4 -2.06 -5.02 -29.46
C ARG A 4 -2.60 -3.96 -28.52
N PHE A 5 -3.15 -4.40 -27.43
CA PHE A 5 -3.67 -3.51 -26.39
C PHE A 5 -2.91 -3.77 -25.09
N PRO A 6 -2.46 -2.72 -24.40
CA PRO A 6 -1.92 -2.90 -23.09
C PRO A 6 -3.01 -3.40 -22.14
N VAL A 7 -2.67 -4.34 -21.29
CA VAL A 7 -3.58 -4.87 -20.27
C VAL A 7 -2.90 -4.87 -18.91
N VAL A 8 -3.70 -4.72 -17.86
CA VAL A 8 -3.21 -4.83 -16.49
C VAL A 8 -3.13 -6.30 -16.13
N THR A 9 -1.95 -6.79 -15.78
CA THR A 9 -1.72 -8.19 -15.45
C THR A 9 -1.48 -8.43 -13.97
N GLY A 10 -1.29 -7.38 -13.20
CA GLY A 10 -1.08 -7.48 -11.76
C GLY A 10 -1.29 -6.15 -11.08
N LEU A 11 -1.64 -6.20 -9.81
CA LEU A 11 -1.90 -5.03 -8.98
C LEU A 11 -1.17 -5.16 -7.66
N GLY A 12 -0.66 -4.04 -7.18
CA GLY A 12 -0.12 -3.92 -5.84
C GLY A 12 -0.62 -2.63 -5.21
N ILE A 13 -0.99 -2.70 -3.97
CA ILE A 13 -1.51 -1.53 -3.25
C ILE A 13 -1.22 -1.68 -1.77
N ILE A 14 -0.90 -0.56 -1.13
CA ILE A 14 -0.80 -0.47 0.31
C ILE A 14 -1.42 0.86 0.74
N ALA A 15 -2.28 0.81 1.72
CA ALA A 15 -3.03 1.97 2.19
C ALA A 15 -3.39 1.81 3.66
N ALA A 16 -4.01 2.84 4.24
CA ALA A 16 -4.44 2.82 5.63
C ALA A 16 -5.48 1.71 5.91
N THR A 17 -6.21 1.26 4.90
CA THR A 17 -7.25 0.23 5.03
C THR A 17 -6.75 -1.19 4.81
N GLY A 18 -5.52 -1.36 4.34
CA GLY A 18 -4.98 -2.69 4.13
C GLY A 18 -3.63 -2.69 3.45
N ILE A 19 -2.91 -3.79 3.55
CA ILE A 19 -1.56 -3.95 3.01
C ILE A 19 -1.53 -4.80 1.75
N ASN A 20 -2.67 -5.23 1.24
CA ASN A 20 -2.80 -5.95 -0.01
C ASN A 20 -4.17 -5.71 -0.63
N VAL A 21 -4.34 -6.19 -1.86
CA VAL A 21 -5.57 -5.98 -2.62
C VAL A 21 -6.78 -6.59 -1.90
N ASP A 22 -6.63 -7.78 -1.34
CA ASP A 22 -7.75 -8.47 -0.69
C ASP A 22 -8.25 -7.72 0.54
N GLU A 23 -7.34 -7.21 1.37
CA GLU A 23 -7.70 -6.41 2.55
C GLU A 23 -8.42 -5.13 2.16
N ILE A 24 -7.90 -4.44 1.15
CA ILE A 24 -8.48 -3.18 0.69
C ILE A 24 -9.84 -3.41 0.05
N TRP A 25 -9.97 -4.44 -0.77
CA TRP A 25 -11.26 -4.81 -1.36
C TRP A 25 -12.29 -5.12 -0.28
N ASN A 26 -11.89 -5.88 0.75
CA ASN A 26 -12.78 -6.19 1.86
C ASN A 26 -13.18 -4.93 2.64
N ALA A 27 -12.25 -4.00 2.85
CA ALA A 27 -12.55 -2.74 3.52
C ALA A 27 -13.55 -1.89 2.72
N ILE A 28 -13.39 -1.83 1.40
CA ILE A 28 -14.34 -1.12 0.53
C ILE A 28 -15.72 -1.78 0.60
N ARG A 29 -15.75 -3.09 0.50
CA ARG A 29 -17.01 -3.85 0.50
C ARG A 29 -17.77 -3.72 1.81
N THR A 30 -17.06 -3.65 2.93
CA THR A 30 -17.67 -3.55 4.28
C THR A 30 -17.81 -2.12 4.77
N GLY A 31 -17.32 -1.12 4.01
CA GLY A 31 -17.38 0.28 4.42
C GLY A 31 -16.45 0.64 5.56
N THR A 32 -15.35 -0.11 5.74
CA THR A 32 -14.40 0.12 6.81
C THR A 32 -13.49 1.31 6.48
N SER A 33 -13.39 2.27 7.40
CA SER A 33 -12.50 3.42 7.26
C SER A 33 -11.12 3.11 7.83
N GLY A 34 -10.07 3.57 7.15
CA GLY A 34 -8.70 3.52 7.65
C GLY A 34 -8.27 4.81 8.35
N LEU A 35 -9.18 5.78 8.50
CA LEU A 35 -8.85 7.05 9.12
C LEU A 35 -8.84 6.90 10.64
N LYS A 36 -7.78 7.35 11.28
CA LYS A 36 -7.57 7.26 12.73
C LYS A 36 -6.80 8.49 13.20
N PRO A 37 -6.78 8.78 14.51
CA PRO A 37 -5.89 9.81 15.01
C PRO A 37 -4.44 9.54 14.67
N LEU A 38 -3.69 10.61 14.41
CA LEU A 38 -2.27 10.52 14.05
C LEU A 38 -1.46 9.88 15.18
N THR A 39 -0.64 8.88 14.86
CA THR A 39 0.21 8.19 15.82
C THR A 39 1.69 8.16 15.42
N LEU A 40 2.02 8.35 14.14
CA LEU A 40 3.41 8.25 13.65
C LEU A 40 4.32 9.35 14.20
N PHE A 41 3.76 10.50 14.53
CA PHE A 41 4.47 11.59 15.19
C PHE A 41 3.49 12.43 15.98
N GLN A 42 4.00 13.26 16.87
CA GLN A 42 3.15 14.14 17.67
C GLN A 42 2.89 15.45 16.95
N SER A 43 1.64 15.87 16.94
CA SER A 43 1.24 17.15 16.39
C SER A 43 0.20 17.78 17.32
N PRO A 44 0.61 18.75 18.17
CA PRO A 44 -0.34 19.39 19.09
C PRO A 44 -1.52 20.03 18.37
N ARG A 45 -1.31 20.52 17.16
CA ARG A 45 -2.34 21.21 16.38
C ARG A 45 -3.26 20.25 15.63
N TYR A 46 -2.73 19.13 15.11
CA TYR A 46 -3.45 18.25 14.19
C TYR A 46 -3.61 16.82 14.69
N GLY A 47 -3.17 16.53 15.91
CA GLY A 47 -3.17 15.16 16.43
C GLY A 47 -4.53 14.52 16.58
N GLN A 48 -5.60 15.32 16.63
CA GLN A 48 -6.97 14.83 16.75
C GLN A 48 -7.66 14.69 15.39
N ILE A 49 -7.05 15.18 14.33
CA ILE A 49 -7.63 15.09 12.99
C ILE A 49 -7.43 13.67 12.45
N PRO A 50 -8.49 13.02 11.95
CA PRO A 50 -8.33 11.68 11.37
C PRO A 50 -7.36 11.69 10.19
N THR A 51 -6.44 10.75 10.19
CA THR A 51 -5.40 10.62 9.16
C THR A 51 -5.36 9.18 8.65
N GLY A 52 -4.97 9.02 7.40
CA GLY A 52 -4.75 7.71 6.82
C GLY A 52 -3.31 7.28 7.02
N GLU A 53 -3.05 6.54 8.10
CA GLU A 53 -1.72 6.00 8.40
C GLU A 53 -1.65 4.52 8.10
N ILE A 54 -0.50 4.08 7.60
CA ILE A 54 -0.15 2.67 7.55
C ILE A 54 0.63 2.37 8.81
N SER A 55 0.02 1.62 9.74
CA SER A 55 0.58 1.36 11.05
C SER A 55 1.56 0.19 11.10
N HIS A 56 1.67 -0.58 10.02
CA HIS A 56 2.60 -1.69 9.93
C HIS A 56 4.05 -1.19 9.85
N ASP A 57 4.97 -1.96 10.41
CA ASP A 57 6.39 -1.74 10.20
C ASP A 57 6.75 -2.16 8.77
N LEU A 58 7.15 -1.21 7.95
CA LEU A 58 7.38 -1.45 6.53
C LEU A 58 8.55 -2.40 6.27
N VAL A 59 9.59 -2.36 7.10
CA VAL A 59 10.73 -3.27 6.98
C VAL A 59 10.30 -4.70 7.31
N THR A 60 9.45 -4.87 8.31
CA THR A 60 8.87 -6.19 8.64
C THR A 60 8.05 -6.75 7.48
N LEU A 61 7.40 -5.88 6.70
CA LEU A 61 6.67 -6.29 5.50
C LEU A 61 7.59 -6.62 4.32
N GLY A 62 8.88 -6.34 4.44
CA GLY A 62 9.87 -6.66 3.44
C GLY A 62 10.48 -5.47 2.70
N ALA A 63 10.11 -4.25 3.06
CA ALA A 63 10.68 -3.06 2.44
C ALA A 63 12.17 -2.91 2.77
N PRO A 64 12.97 -2.32 1.86
CA PRO A 64 14.35 -2.00 2.16
C PRO A 64 14.47 -1.03 3.34
N THR A 65 15.58 -1.10 4.07
CA THR A 65 15.85 -0.19 5.19
C THR A 65 16.29 1.19 4.71
N ARG A 66 16.55 1.34 3.41
CA ARG A 66 16.97 2.60 2.79
C ARG A 66 15.78 3.36 2.22
N GLY A 67 15.97 4.65 2.03
CA GLY A 67 14.99 5.51 1.39
C GLY A 67 13.99 6.08 2.38
N SER A 68 13.13 6.92 1.85
CA SER A 68 12.06 7.54 2.63
C SER A 68 10.93 6.52 2.87
N ARG A 69 10.01 6.90 3.74
CA ARG A 69 8.79 6.11 3.93
C ARG A 69 7.99 5.96 2.63
N SER A 70 7.94 7.01 1.82
CA SER A 70 7.29 6.96 0.51
C SER A 70 7.95 5.96 -0.43
N ASP A 71 9.29 5.92 -0.43
CA ASP A 71 10.04 4.94 -1.22
C ASP A 71 9.73 3.52 -0.78
N GLN A 72 9.68 3.29 0.53
CA GLN A 72 9.36 1.98 1.09
C GLN A 72 7.95 1.53 0.71
N LEU A 73 6.98 2.43 0.80
CA LEU A 73 5.60 2.13 0.41
C LEU A 73 5.49 1.81 -1.08
N GLY A 74 6.14 2.60 -1.92
CA GLY A 74 6.18 2.36 -3.37
C GLY A 74 6.83 1.02 -3.71
N TRP A 75 7.91 0.68 -3.02
CA TRP A 75 8.61 -0.60 -3.21
C TRP A 75 7.70 -1.78 -2.87
N LEU A 76 6.98 -1.72 -1.75
CA LEU A 76 6.07 -2.80 -1.33
C LEU A 76 4.94 -2.99 -2.34
N ALA A 77 4.32 -1.91 -2.80
CA ALA A 77 3.24 -1.98 -3.78
C ALA A 77 3.76 -2.53 -5.12
N ALA A 78 4.93 -2.09 -5.57
CA ALA A 78 5.54 -2.59 -6.80
C ALA A 78 5.88 -4.07 -6.70
N ARG A 79 6.44 -4.51 -5.58
CA ARG A 79 6.73 -5.92 -5.34
C ARG A 79 5.47 -6.77 -5.48
N ASP A 80 4.39 -6.34 -4.88
CA ASP A 80 3.13 -7.09 -4.90
C ASP A 80 2.52 -7.09 -6.31
N ALA A 81 2.63 -6.00 -7.05
CA ALA A 81 2.15 -5.92 -8.43
C ALA A 81 2.92 -6.90 -9.34
N ILE A 82 4.24 -6.97 -9.19
CA ILE A 82 5.08 -7.88 -9.96
C ILE A 82 4.75 -9.34 -9.63
N ALA A 83 4.59 -9.65 -8.35
CA ALA A 83 4.22 -11.00 -7.92
C ALA A 83 2.82 -11.37 -8.43
N SER A 84 1.88 -10.45 -8.35
CA SER A 84 0.51 -10.63 -8.85
C SER A 84 0.48 -10.89 -10.36
N ALA A 85 1.34 -10.22 -11.12
CA ALA A 85 1.43 -10.39 -12.57
C ALA A 85 2.15 -11.67 -12.98
N GLY A 86 2.86 -12.33 -12.05
CA GLY A 86 3.64 -13.53 -12.35
C GLY A 86 4.88 -13.26 -13.19
N ILE A 87 5.40 -12.04 -13.14
CA ILE A 87 6.59 -11.66 -13.91
C ILE A 87 7.84 -12.16 -13.17
N ASP A 88 8.70 -12.85 -13.90
CA ASP A 88 9.99 -13.30 -13.38
C ASP A 88 11.06 -12.27 -13.75
N LEU A 89 11.69 -11.71 -12.74
CA LEU A 89 12.74 -10.70 -12.90
C LEU A 89 14.15 -11.29 -12.76
N SER A 90 14.27 -12.59 -12.57
CA SER A 90 15.58 -13.25 -12.43
C SER A 90 16.40 -13.31 -13.72
#